data_dd2b62507654c0aee3f6e45adad53bc6
#
_entry.id   dd2b62507654c0aee3f6e45adad53bc6
#
_cell.length_a   1.000
_cell.length_b   1.000
_cell.length_c   1.000
_cell.angle_alpha   90.00
_cell.angle_beta   90.00
_cell.angle_gamma   90.00
#
_symmetry.space_group_name_H-M   'P 1'
#
loop_
_entity.id
_entity.type
_entity.pdbx_description
1 polymer ?
#
loop_
_entity_poly.entity_id
_entity_poly.type
_entity_poly.pdbx_seq_one_letter_code
_entity_poly.pdbx_strand_id
1 'polypeptide(L)'
;LTVLISVGFFSFASLVYAFSLKDIYRSEAIIASVPEERSFNSQLTGLAEFAGFNLGSSQFNKTDQAIEILKSLDFFEAFASKYEVLVPLMAATGWNKEKNELVFSKNFETKIYSIQESHKVFLKKLNISLDNKGIIKISLEHYSPFVAKNWLEKIIFEINSIIKEEDKYNAEQSISFLKEEISKTNFVEIKNALNNLIERQIETVMLA
;
A
#
# COMPACT_ATOMS: atom_id res chain seq x y z
N LEU A 1 25.62 11.78 50.57
CA LEU A 1 24.97 10.47 50.77
C LEU A 1 23.56 10.47 50.13
N THR A 2 22.70 11.48 50.41
CA THR A 2 21.32 11.60 49.89
C THR A 2 21.27 11.65 48.36
N VAL A 3 22.18 12.35 47.70
CA VAL A 3 22.26 12.43 46.22
C VAL A 3 22.57 11.06 45.61
N LEU A 4 23.49 10.30 46.16
CA LEU A 4 23.83 8.95 45.69
C LEU A 4 22.66 7.97 45.85
N ILE A 5 21.91 8.07 46.96
CA ILE A 5 20.72 7.25 47.17
C ILE A 5 19.62 7.61 46.17
N SER A 6 19.36 8.89 45.92
CA SER A 6 18.34 9.31 44.94
C SER A 6 18.68 8.87 43.54
N VAL A 7 19.95 9.03 43.09
CA VAL A 7 20.40 8.57 41.76
C VAL A 7 20.23 7.05 41.63
N GLY A 8 20.62 6.28 42.65
CA GLY A 8 20.43 4.82 42.67
C GLY A 8 18.98 4.40 42.54
N PHE A 9 18.09 5.08 43.29
CA PHE A 9 16.64 4.81 43.24
C PHE A 9 16.02 5.08 41.87
N PHE A 10 16.32 6.26 41.28
CA PHE A 10 15.80 6.60 39.96
C PHE A 10 16.37 5.69 38.85
N SER A 11 17.65 5.32 38.93
CA SER A 11 18.27 4.37 38.02
C SER A 11 17.58 2.99 38.10
N PHE A 12 17.32 2.50 39.30
CA PHE A 12 16.63 1.22 39.50
C PHE A 12 15.17 1.28 39.02
N ALA A 13 14.45 2.36 39.33
CA ALA A 13 13.08 2.57 38.89
C ALA A 13 12.98 2.64 37.35
N SER A 14 13.93 3.33 36.70
CA SER A 14 14.03 3.39 35.22
C SER A 14 14.29 2.03 34.60
N LEU A 15 15.12 1.22 35.24
CA LEU A 15 15.45 -0.12 34.76
C LEU A 15 14.23 -1.05 34.85
N VAL A 16 13.52 -1.03 35.99
CA VAL A 16 12.26 -1.77 36.20
C VAL A 16 11.22 -1.34 35.16
N TYR A 17 11.08 -0.03 34.93
CA TYR A 17 10.18 0.49 33.90
C TYR A 17 10.54 0.01 32.50
N ALA A 18 11.82 0.04 32.14
CA ALA A 18 12.29 -0.42 30.82
C ALA A 18 11.99 -1.91 30.60
N PHE A 19 12.18 -2.76 31.60
CA PHE A 19 11.82 -4.19 31.50
C PHE A 19 10.31 -4.47 31.52
N SER A 20 9.50 -3.52 31.95
CA SER A 20 8.03 -3.62 31.94
C SER A 20 7.41 -3.26 30.58
N LEU A 21 8.18 -2.65 29.67
CA LEU A 21 7.72 -2.31 28.33
C LEU A 21 7.52 -3.58 27.52
N LYS A 22 6.42 -3.59 26.75
CA LYS A 22 6.10 -4.72 25.87
C LYS A 22 6.91 -4.63 24.59
N ASP A 23 7.41 -5.77 24.15
CA ASP A 23 8.12 -5.86 22.87
C ASP A 23 7.16 -5.57 21.70
N ILE A 24 7.59 -4.70 20.81
CA ILE A 24 6.90 -4.40 19.54
C ILE A 24 7.87 -4.75 18.41
N TYR A 25 7.39 -5.56 17.47
CA TYR A 25 8.18 -5.99 16.31
C TYR A 25 7.71 -5.22 15.09
N ARG A 26 8.67 -4.83 14.26
CA ARG A 26 8.44 -4.15 13.00
C ARG A 26 8.91 -5.04 11.85
N SER A 27 8.03 -5.28 10.89
CA SER A 27 8.38 -5.85 9.59
C SER A 27 8.48 -4.73 8.57
N GLU A 28 9.48 -4.80 7.69
CA GLU A 28 9.73 -3.79 6.66
C GLU A 28 9.83 -4.43 5.30
N ALA A 29 9.27 -3.77 4.29
CA ALA A 29 9.42 -4.12 2.89
C ALA A 29 9.73 -2.88 2.06
N ILE A 30 10.50 -3.07 1.01
CA ILE A 30 10.88 -2.04 0.06
C ILE A 30 10.24 -2.40 -1.27
N ILE A 31 9.46 -1.47 -1.82
CA ILE A 31 8.85 -1.58 -3.14
C ILE A 31 9.53 -0.57 -4.04
N ALA A 32 10.23 -1.05 -5.06
CA ALA A 32 10.75 -0.19 -6.10
C ALA A 32 9.65 0.03 -7.14
N SER A 33 9.32 1.29 -7.42
CA SER A 33 8.55 1.61 -8.61
C SER A 33 9.44 1.33 -9.82
N VAL A 34 9.00 0.45 -10.71
CA VAL A 34 9.67 0.32 -12.01
C VAL A 34 9.31 1.58 -12.80
N PRO A 35 10.28 2.42 -13.18
CA PRO A 35 9.98 3.54 -14.05
C PRO A 35 9.43 2.96 -15.36
N GLU A 36 8.18 3.25 -15.68
CA GLU A 36 7.73 3.06 -17.05
C GLU A 36 8.58 3.99 -17.92
N GLU A 37 9.47 3.43 -18.73
CA GLU A 37 10.16 4.17 -19.79
C GLU A 37 9.11 4.63 -20.81
N ARG A 38 8.46 5.75 -20.48
CA ARG A 38 7.57 6.44 -21.42
C ARG A 38 8.43 7.17 -22.45
N SER A 39 9.01 6.44 -23.36
CA SER A 39 9.45 7.05 -24.63
C SER A 39 8.19 7.34 -25.46
N PHE A 40 7.36 8.27 -25.01
CA PHE A 40 6.40 8.91 -25.87
C PHE A 40 7.20 9.68 -26.91
N ASN A 41 7.22 9.21 -28.17
CA ASN A 41 7.69 10.02 -29.27
C ASN A 41 6.98 11.36 -29.18
N SER A 42 7.73 12.45 -29.08
CA SER A 42 7.20 13.83 -28.92
C SER A 42 6.15 14.20 -29.99
N GLN A 43 6.14 13.52 -31.12
CA GLN A 43 5.14 13.66 -32.19
C GLN A 43 3.77 13.07 -31.79
N LEU A 44 3.72 11.95 -31.02
CA LEU A 44 2.47 11.35 -30.56
C LEU A 44 1.87 12.12 -29.39
N THR A 45 2.70 12.71 -28.52
CA THR A 45 2.24 13.60 -27.46
C THR A 45 1.54 14.83 -28.03
N GLY A 46 2.09 15.44 -29.09
CA GLY A 46 1.48 16.59 -29.76
C GLY A 46 0.14 16.26 -30.43
N LEU A 47 -0.01 15.06 -31.01
CA LEU A 47 -1.28 14.64 -31.63
C LEU A 47 -2.36 14.33 -30.58
N ALA A 48 -1.97 13.77 -29.46
CA ALA A 48 -2.88 13.48 -28.35
C ALA A 48 -3.35 14.75 -27.65
N GLU A 49 -2.46 15.72 -27.42
CA GLU A 49 -2.81 17.05 -26.91
C GLU A 49 -3.75 17.81 -27.87
N PHE A 50 -3.51 17.70 -29.17
CA PHE A 50 -4.36 18.30 -30.19
C PHE A 50 -5.77 17.66 -30.23
N ALA A 51 -5.87 16.37 -29.92
CA ALA A 51 -7.14 15.64 -29.79
C ALA A 51 -7.83 15.86 -28.42
N GLY A 52 -7.29 16.72 -27.56
CA GLY A 52 -7.85 17.02 -26.24
C GLY A 52 -7.46 16.00 -25.16
N PHE A 53 -6.58 15.07 -25.46
CA PHE A 53 -6.04 14.13 -24.48
C PHE A 53 -4.83 14.74 -23.79
N ASN A 54 -4.98 15.09 -22.54
CA ASN A 54 -3.89 15.56 -21.71
C ASN A 54 -3.04 14.37 -21.23
N LEU A 55 -2.25 13.79 -22.14
CA LEU A 55 -1.36 12.64 -21.84
C LEU A 55 -0.09 13.06 -21.07
N GLY A 56 0.11 14.35 -20.86
CA GLY A 56 1.35 14.89 -20.33
C GLY A 56 1.33 15.40 -18.89
N SER A 57 0.17 15.66 -18.27
CA SER A 57 0.11 16.42 -17.02
C SER A 57 -0.49 15.70 -15.81
N SER A 58 -1.07 14.53 -15.96
CA SER A 58 -1.46 13.72 -14.80
C SER A 58 -0.49 12.55 -14.63
N GLN A 59 0.75 12.86 -14.31
CA GLN A 59 1.58 11.94 -13.57
C GLN A 59 0.99 11.82 -12.16
N PHE A 60 -0.22 11.30 -12.06
CA PHE A 60 -0.64 10.62 -10.87
C PHE A 60 0.34 9.47 -10.75
N ASN A 61 1.36 9.69 -9.97
CA ASN A 61 2.41 8.73 -9.74
C ASN A 61 1.71 7.48 -9.19
N LYS A 62 1.78 6.34 -9.89
CA LYS A 62 1.21 5.06 -9.41
C LYS A 62 1.59 4.80 -7.95
N THR A 63 2.73 5.34 -7.55
CA THR A 63 3.22 5.38 -6.17
C THR A 63 2.27 6.13 -5.24
N ASP A 64 1.85 7.33 -5.60
CA ASP A 64 0.94 8.14 -4.77
C ASP A 64 -0.44 7.49 -4.71
N GLN A 65 -0.92 6.95 -5.82
CA GLN A 65 -2.16 6.18 -5.87
C GLN A 65 -2.11 4.94 -4.97
N ALA A 66 -1.04 4.16 -5.01
CA ALA A 66 -0.84 3.01 -4.13
C ALA A 66 -0.87 3.41 -2.64
N ILE A 67 -0.24 4.53 -2.30
CA ILE A 67 -0.21 5.06 -0.94
C ILE A 67 -1.61 5.47 -0.48
N GLU A 68 -2.37 6.15 -1.33
CA GLU A 68 -3.75 6.57 -1.01
C GLU A 68 -4.69 5.37 -0.86
N ILE A 69 -4.59 4.36 -1.73
CA ILE A 69 -5.36 3.11 -1.60
C ILE A 69 -5.02 2.43 -0.27
N LEU A 70 -3.74 2.25 0.07
CA LEU A 70 -3.30 1.61 1.31
C LEU A 70 -3.82 2.30 2.58
N LYS A 71 -4.02 3.62 2.52
CA LYS A 71 -4.55 4.41 3.63
C LYS A 71 -6.08 4.49 3.65
N SER A 72 -6.75 4.05 2.60
CA SER A 72 -8.20 4.13 2.50
C SER A 72 -8.91 3.21 3.49
N LEU A 73 -10.12 3.59 3.88
CA LEU A 73 -10.97 2.77 4.72
C LEU A 73 -11.42 1.50 3.98
N ASP A 74 -11.72 1.62 2.69
CA ASP A 74 -12.22 0.53 1.84
C ASP A 74 -11.18 -0.58 1.72
N PHE A 75 -9.90 -0.22 1.50
CA PHE A 75 -8.81 -1.19 1.53
C PHE A 75 -8.72 -1.90 2.87
N PHE A 76 -8.75 -1.13 3.96
CA PHE A 76 -8.65 -1.73 5.30
C PHE A 76 -9.84 -2.65 5.60
N GLU A 77 -11.07 -2.28 5.24
CA GLU A 77 -12.26 -3.10 5.45
C GLU A 77 -12.19 -4.42 4.70
N ALA A 78 -11.82 -4.38 3.41
CA ALA A 78 -11.61 -5.58 2.60
C ALA A 78 -10.49 -6.47 3.18
N PHE A 79 -9.36 -5.87 3.53
CA PHE A 79 -8.22 -6.55 4.14
C PHE A 79 -8.57 -7.18 5.49
N ALA A 80 -9.24 -6.42 6.36
CA ALA A 80 -9.61 -6.88 7.70
C ALA A 80 -10.62 -8.02 7.67
N SER A 81 -11.57 -7.96 6.73
CA SER A 81 -12.56 -9.02 6.51
C SER A 81 -11.92 -10.29 5.94
N LYS A 82 -11.06 -10.15 4.92
CA LYS A 82 -10.42 -11.28 4.24
C LYS A 82 -9.45 -12.05 5.13
N TYR A 83 -8.75 -11.35 6.02
CA TYR A 83 -7.65 -11.90 6.82
C TYR A 83 -7.91 -11.92 8.34
N GLU A 84 -9.16 -11.65 8.76
CA GLU A 84 -9.58 -11.67 10.17
C GLU A 84 -8.69 -10.82 11.10
N VAL A 85 -8.32 -9.63 10.61
CA VAL A 85 -7.32 -8.75 11.25
C VAL A 85 -7.83 -8.08 12.52
N LEU A 86 -9.16 -7.89 12.65
CA LEU A 86 -9.76 -7.03 13.69
C LEU A 86 -9.37 -7.44 15.11
N VAL A 87 -9.53 -8.71 15.46
CA VAL A 87 -9.23 -9.20 16.81
C VAL A 87 -7.73 -9.14 17.11
N PRO A 88 -6.83 -9.66 16.28
CA PRO A 88 -5.39 -9.53 16.53
C PRO A 88 -4.90 -8.07 16.58
N LEU A 89 -5.50 -7.17 15.78
CA LEU A 89 -5.14 -5.76 15.76
C LEU A 89 -5.54 -5.02 17.04
N MET A 90 -6.78 -5.27 17.51
CA MET A 90 -7.41 -4.47 18.55
C MET A 90 -7.28 -5.07 19.94
N ALA A 91 -7.24 -6.40 20.05
CA ALA A 91 -7.26 -7.11 21.32
C ALA A 91 -5.89 -7.62 21.75
N ALA A 92 -4.92 -7.75 20.84
CA ALA A 92 -3.58 -8.21 21.21
C ALA A 92 -2.92 -7.22 22.17
N THR A 93 -2.39 -7.77 23.26
CA THR A 93 -1.69 -7.00 24.30
C THR A 93 -0.24 -7.43 24.48
N GLY A 94 0.19 -8.49 23.79
CA GLY A 94 1.53 -9.03 23.85
C GLY A 94 1.67 -10.29 23.02
N TRP A 95 2.84 -10.90 23.07
CA TRP A 95 3.15 -12.15 22.39
C TRP A 95 3.96 -13.07 23.31
N ASN A 96 3.52 -14.32 23.43
CA ASN A 96 4.25 -15.36 24.15
C ASN A 96 5.26 -16.02 23.20
N LYS A 97 6.55 -15.78 23.44
CA LYS A 97 7.66 -16.27 22.59
C LYS A 97 7.79 -17.80 22.63
N GLU A 98 7.51 -18.41 23.77
CA GLU A 98 7.69 -19.87 23.97
C GLU A 98 6.60 -20.66 23.24
N LYS A 99 5.35 -20.18 23.32
CA LYS A 99 4.19 -20.83 22.70
C LYS A 99 3.91 -20.31 21.28
N ASN A 100 4.56 -19.22 20.88
CA ASN A 100 4.29 -18.51 19.63
C ASN A 100 2.80 -18.10 19.49
N GLU A 101 2.21 -17.63 20.57
CA GLU A 101 0.79 -17.25 20.64
C GLU A 101 0.62 -15.79 21.01
N LEU A 102 -0.41 -15.14 20.45
CA LEU A 102 -0.81 -13.81 20.85
C LEU A 102 -1.46 -13.84 22.24
N VAL A 103 -1.11 -12.86 23.07
CA VAL A 103 -1.77 -12.61 24.34
C VAL A 103 -2.84 -11.55 24.11
N PHE A 104 -4.08 -11.87 24.43
CA PHE A 104 -5.22 -10.97 24.25
C PHE A 104 -5.65 -10.32 25.56
N SER A 105 -6.37 -9.20 25.44
CA SER A 105 -7.02 -8.54 26.55
C SER A 105 -8.19 -9.41 27.10
N LYS A 106 -8.55 -9.22 28.37
CA LYS A 106 -9.71 -9.91 28.95
C LYS A 106 -10.98 -9.53 28.17
N ASN A 107 -11.88 -10.50 28.00
CA ASN A 107 -13.18 -10.34 27.31
C ASN A 107 -13.09 -9.92 25.83
N PHE A 108 -11.99 -10.23 25.12
CA PHE A 108 -11.85 -9.88 23.70
C PHE A 108 -12.88 -10.60 22.82
N GLU A 109 -13.33 -11.81 23.19
CA GLU A 109 -14.29 -12.63 22.45
C GLU A 109 -15.69 -12.00 22.36
N THR A 110 -16.08 -11.21 23.35
CA THR A 110 -17.40 -10.58 23.44
C THR A 110 -17.40 -9.13 22.92
N LYS A 111 -16.23 -8.59 22.58
CA LYS A 111 -16.10 -7.20 22.17
C LYS A 111 -16.25 -7.05 20.66
N ILE A 112 -17.21 -6.23 20.25
CA ILE A 112 -17.38 -5.81 18.85
C ILE A 112 -16.47 -4.61 18.60
N TYR A 113 -15.61 -4.72 17.58
CA TYR A 113 -14.71 -3.64 17.18
C TYR A 113 -15.27 -2.90 15.98
N SER A 114 -15.37 -1.58 16.09
CA SER A 114 -15.75 -0.73 14.95
C SER A 114 -14.67 -0.74 13.90
N ILE A 115 -15.06 -0.84 12.63
CA ILE A 115 -14.12 -0.84 11.51
C ILE A 115 -13.36 0.50 11.43
N GLN A 116 -14.05 1.63 11.69
CA GLN A 116 -13.46 2.96 11.66
C GLN A 116 -12.41 3.16 12.76
N GLU A 117 -12.68 2.64 13.98
CA GLU A 117 -11.72 2.71 15.07
C GLU A 117 -10.52 1.79 14.80
N SER A 118 -10.77 0.60 14.28
CA SER A 118 -9.73 -0.35 13.91
C SER A 118 -8.85 0.18 12.79
N HIS A 119 -9.43 0.87 11.81
CA HIS A 119 -8.68 1.56 10.75
C HIS A 119 -7.72 2.62 11.32
N LYS A 120 -8.18 3.45 12.27
CA LYS A 120 -7.30 4.43 12.93
C LYS A 120 -6.11 3.77 13.67
N VAL A 121 -6.36 2.61 14.29
CA VAL A 121 -5.30 1.84 14.97
C VAL A 121 -4.35 1.23 13.93
N PHE A 122 -4.88 0.69 12.84
CA PHE A 122 -4.10 0.15 11.74
C PHE A 122 -3.15 1.20 11.14
N LEU A 123 -3.65 2.41 10.83
CA LEU A 123 -2.83 3.50 10.29
C LEU A 123 -1.72 3.97 11.24
N LYS A 124 -1.91 3.83 12.56
CA LYS A 124 -0.83 4.13 13.52
C LYS A 124 0.28 3.08 13.53
N LYS A 125 -0.04 1.85 13.14
CA LYS A 125 0.92 0.73 13.07
C LYS A 125 1.54 0.56 11.69
N LEU A 126 0.87 1.06 10.66
CA LEU A 126 1.35 1.08 9.28
C LEU A 126 2.12 2.37 9.02
N ASN A 127 3.39 2.27 8.67
CA ASN A 127 4.19 3.41 8.26
C ASN A 127 4.61 3.25 6.79
N ILE A 128 4.32 4.27 5.99
CA ILE A 128 4.65 4.32 4.57
C ILE A 128 5.50 5.55 4.36
N SER A 129 6.70 5.37 3.84
CA SER A 129 7.63 6.46 3.51
C SER A 129 8.11 6.32 2.08
N LEU A 130 8.20 7.45 1.41
CA LEU A 130 8.75 7.59 0.06
C LEU A 130 10.11 8.26 0.17
N ASP A 131 11.14 7.66 -0.40
CA ASP A 131 12.44 8.30 -0.46
C ASP A 131 12.54 9.23 -1.69
N ASN A 132 13.61 10.04 -1.72
CA ASN A 132 13.87 10.97 -2.84
C ASN A 132 14.14 10.28 -4.18
N LYS A 133 14.28 8.96 -4.19
CA LYS A 133 14.49 8.12 -5.39
C LYS A 133 13.22 7.45 -5.89
N GLY A 134 12.07 7.74 -5.26
CA GLY A 134 10.80 7.09 -5.60
C GLY A 134 10.64 5.66 -5.03
N ILE A 135 11.48 5.28 -4.08
CA ILE A 135 11.39 3.97 -3.43
C ILE A 135 10.40 4.07 -2.27
N ILE A 136 9.39 3.22 -2.30
CA ILE A 136 8.41 3.11 -1.21
C ILE A 136 8.93 2.12 -0.18
N LYS A 137 9.03 2.57 1.06
CA LYS A 137 9.26 1.71 2.21
C LYS A 137 7.99 1.58 3.01
N ILE A 138 7.48 0.36 3.15
CA ILE A 138 6.30 0.05 3.95
C ILE A 138 6.76 -0.72 5.17
N SER A 139 6.30 -0.33 6.35
CA SER A 139 6.56 -1.08 7.57
C SER A 139 5.30 -1.22 8.41
N LEU A 140 5.19 -2.35 9.10
CA LEU A 140 4.06 -2.68 9.96
C LEU A 140 4.55 -3.13 11.32
N GLU A 141 3.95 -2.57 12.38
CA GLU A 141 4.27 -2.88 13.77
C GLU A 141 3.20 -3.79 14.39
N HIS A 142 3.66 -4.85 15.07
CA HIS A 142 2.78 -5.73 15.83
C HIS A 142 3.52 -6.35 17.02
N TYR A 143 2.79 -6.86 18.01
CA TYR A 143 3.39 -7.59 19.15
C TYR A 143 4.05 -8.90 18.73
N SER A 144 3.55 -9.59 17.69
CA SER A 144 4.16 -10.79 17.12
C SER A 144 4.91 -10.47 15.83
N PRO A 145 6.18 -10.90 15.69
CA PRO A 145 6.96 -10.72 14.47
C PRO A 145 6.35 -11.50 13.29
N PHE A 146 5.72 -12.64 13.57
CA PHE A 146 5.08 -13.46 12.54
C PHE A 146 3.82 -12.79 11.98
N VAL A 147 3.02 -12.17 12.85
CA VAL A 147 1.84 -11.41 12.41
C VAL A 147 2.27 -10.17 11.62
N ALA A 148 3.26 -9.42 12.12
CA ALA A 148 3.78 -8.25 11.42
C ALA A 148 4.28 -8.61 10.01
N LYS A 149 5.03 -9.69 9.87
CA LYS A 149 5.52 -10.18 8.57
C LYS A 149 4.39 -10.64 7.67
N ASN A 150 3.53 -11.50 8.16
CA ASN A 150 2.43 -12.08 7.37
C ASN A 150 1.46 -11.00 6.86
N TRP A 151 1.09 -10.05 7.71
CA TRP A 151 0.21 -8.97 7.29
C TRP A 151 0.88 -8.05 6.27
N LEU A 152 2.17 -7.73 6.45
CA LEU A 152 2.88 -6.91 5.47
C LEU A 152 2.96 -7.59 4.10
N GLU A 153 3.25 -8.89 4.06
CA GLU A 153 3.25 -9.66 2.81
C GLU A 153 1.87 -9.67 2.13
N LYS A 154 0.80 -9.83 2.92
CA LYS A 154 -0.57 -9.78 2.42
C LYS A 154 -0.97 -8.39 1.93
N ILE A 155 -0.59 -7.32 2.64
CA ILE A 155 -0.81 -5.94 2.23
C ILE A 155 -0.16 -5.68 0.87
N ILE A 156 1.10 -6.10 0.68
CA ILE A 156 1.80 -5.94 -0.59
C ILE A 156 1.13 -6.74 -1.70
N PHE A 157 0.69 -7.95 -1.41
CA PHE A 157 -0.04 -8.77 -2.38
C PHE A 157 -1.35 -8.11 -2.81
N GLU A 158 -2.17 -7.65 -1.86
CA GLU A 158 -3.46 -7.03 -2.16
C GLU A 158 -3.31 -5.73 -2.94
N ILE A 159 -2.37 -4.85 -2.55
CA ILE A 159 -2.17 -3.59 -3.28
C ILE A 159 -1.69 -3.83 -4.70
N ASN A 160 -0.79 -4.79 -4.91
CA ASN A 160 -0.34 -5.16 -6.25
C ASN A 160 -1.49 -5.72 -7.09
N SER A 161 -2.36 -6.54 -6.50
CA SER A 161 -3.54 -7.08 -7.17
C SER A 161 -4.52 -5.98 -7.59
N ILE A 162 -4.80 -5.03 -6.70
CA ILE A 162 -5.70 -3.90 -6.99
C ILE A 162 -5.15 -3.04 -8.13
N ILE A 163 -3.85 -2.69 -8.08
CA ILE A 163 -3.22 -1.87 -9.12
C ILE A 163 -3.24 -2.58 -10.48
N LYS A 164 -2.96 -3.88 -10.49
CA LYS A 164 -3.01 -4.68 -11.72
C LYS A 164 -4.41 -4.74 -12.34
N GLU A 165 -5.43 -4.97 -11.53
CA GLU A 165 -6.82 -5.00 -11.98
C GLU A 165 -7.24 -3.64 -12.52
N GLU A 166 -6.83 -2.55 -11.87
CA GLU A 166 -7.11 -1.19 -12.33
C GLU A 166 -6.38 -0.85 -13.63
N ASP A 167 -5.10 -1.19 -13.75
CA ASP A 167 -4.31 -1.02 -14.98
C ASP A 167 -4.97 -1.77 -16.14
N LYS A 168 -5.38 -3.02 -15.91
CA LYS A 168 -6.09 -3.83 -16.90
C LYS A 168 -7.40 -3.18 -17.33
N TYR A 169 -8.22 -2.78 -16.38
CA TYR A 169 -9.50 -2.12 -16.66
C TYR A 169 -9.31 -0.85 -17.48
N ASN A 170 -8.37 0.01 -17.08
CA ASN A 170 -8.08 1.26 -17.78
C ASN A 170 -7.55 1.02 -19.20
N ALA A 171 -6.71 0.00 -19.39
CA ALA A 171 -6.21 -0.38 -20.70
C ALA A 171 -7.33 -0.92 -21.61
N GLU A 172 -8.23 -1.75 -21.10
CA GLU A 172 -9.39 -2.25 -21.85
C GLU A 172 -10.34 -1.12 -22.28
N GLN A 173 -10.61 -0.15 -21.40
CA GLN A 173 -11.40 1.05 -21.74
C GLN A 173 -10.71 1.88 -22.82
N SER A 174 -9.40 2.07 -22.70
CA SER A 174 -8.60 2.80 -23.68
C SER A 174 -8.62 2.11 -25.05
N ILE A 175 -8.49 0.78 -25.09
CA ILE A 175 -8.58 0.00 -26.35
C ILE A 175 -9.95 0.19 -27.01
N SER A 176 -11.03 0.12 -26.22
CA SER A 176 -12.39 0.29 -26.74
C SER A 176 -12.57 1.67 -27.38
N PHE A 177 -12.14 2.71 -26.66
CA PHE A 177 -12.19 4.10 -27.15
C PHE A 177 -11.35 4.28 -28.43
N LEU A 178 -10.10 3.81 -28.45
CA LEU A 178 -9.21 3.95 -29.60
C LEU A 178 -9.76 3.23 -30.85
N LYS A 179 -10.39 2.06 -30.70
CA LYS A 179 -11.06 1.34 -31.79
C LYS A 179 -12.23 2.15 -32.35
N GLU A 180 -13.00 2.81 -31.51
CA GLU A 180 -14.08 3.69 -31.95
C GLU A 180 -13.54 4.88 -32.76
N GLU A 181 -12.46 5.52 -32.29
CA GLU A 181 -11.84 6.66 -32.99
C GLU A 181 -11.21 6.25 -34.36
N ILE A 182 -10.63 5.05 -34.45
CA ILE A 182 -10.14 4.51 -35.75
C ILE A 182 -11.29 4.44 -36.78
N SER A 183 -12.48 4.10 -36.35
CA SER A 183 -13.65 3.99 -37.25
C SER A 183 -14.12 5.34 -37.79
N LYS A 184 -13.87 6.42 -37.03
CA LYS A 184 -14.32 7.79 -37.33
C LYS A 184 -13.30 8.55 -38.25
N THR A 185 -12.04 8.17 -38.22
CA THR A 185 -11.01 8.87 -39.02
C THR A 185 -10.77 8.19 -40.38
N ASN A 186 -10.51 9.00 -41.41
CA ASN A 186 -10.12 8.51 -42.75
C ASN A 186 -8.62 8.71 -43.06
N PHE A 187 -7.88 9.33 -42.15
CA PHE A 187 -6.45 9.61 -42.36
C PHE A 187 -5.61 8.39 -41.97
N VAL A 188 -4.83 7.87 -42.88
CA VAL A 188 -4.01 6.64 -42.71
C VAL A 188 -2.97 6.82 -41.60
N GLU A 189 -2.34 7.98 -41.53
CA GLU A 189 -1.32 8.30 -40.52
C GLU A 189 -1.91 8.28 -39.12
N ILE A 190 -3.12 8.81 -38.96
CA ILE A 190 -3.83 8.79 -37.68
C ILE A 190 -4.22 7.36 -37.29
N LYS A 191 -4.72 6.56 -38.24
CA LYS A 191 -5.04 5.14 -37.97
C LYS A 191 -3.83 4.36 -37.50
N ASN A 192 -2.67 4.57 -38.14
CA ASN A 192 -1.43 3.91 -37.74
C ASN A 192 -1.00 4.32 -36.31
N ALA A 193 -1.10 5.61 -35.99
CA ALA A 193 -0.79 6.10 -34.63
C ALA A 193 -1.73 5.50 -33.59
N LEU A 194 -3.04 5.43 -33.84
CA LEU A 194 -4.03 4.84 -32.96
C LEU A 194 -3.82 3.33 -32.78
N ASN A 195 -3.46 2.60 -33.85
CA ASN A 195 -3.13 1.18 -33.76
C ASN A 195 -1.89 0.94 -32.87
N ASN A 196 -0.85 1.74 -32.99
CA ASN A 196 0.33 1.66 -32.12
C ASN A 196 -0.03 1.92 -30.65
N LEU A 197 -0.99 2.80 -30.38
CA LEU A 197 -1.48 3.01 -29.02
C LEU A 197 -2.26 1.79 -28.51
N ILE A 198 -3.08 1.16 -29.35
CA ILE A 198 -3.80 -0.08 -29.00
C ILE A 198 -2.82 -1.21 -28.67
N GLU A 199 -1.77 -1.40 -29.48
CA GLU A 199 -0.75 -2.41 -29.22
C GLU A 199 -0.12 -2.25 -27.83
N ARG A 200 0.21 -1.03 -27.43
CA ARG A 200 0.73 -0.74 -26.07
C ARG A 200 -0.27 -1.04 -24.97
N GLN A 201 -1.56 -0.70 -25.18
CA GLN A 201 -2.58 -1.03 -24.19
C GLN A 201 -2.80 -2.55 -24.07
N ILE A 202 -2.72 -3.28 -25.18
CA ILE A 202 -2.75 -4.76 -25.18
C ILE A 202 -1.56 -5.31 -24.39
N GLU A 203 -0.37 -4.77 -24.55
CA GLU A 203 0.80 -5.15 -23.76
C GLU A 203 0.56 -4.93 -22.25
N THR A 204 -0.03 -3.79 -21.86
CA THR A 204 -0.42 -3.55 -20.46
C THR A 204 -1.39 -4.61 -19.94
N VAL A 205 -2.42 -4.96 -20.73
CA VAL A 205 -3.38 -6.02 -20.36
C VAL A 205 -2.69 -7.39 -20.21
N MET A 206 -1.71 -7.68 -21.04
CA MET A 206 -0.99 -8.97 -21.00
C MET A 206 -0.02 -9.08 -19.82
N LEU A 207 0.52 -7.95 -19.34
CA LEU A 207 1.47 -7.90 -18.22
C LEU A 207 0.80 -7.72 -16.86
N ALA A 208 -0.47 -7.29 -16.82
CA ALA A 208 -1.28 -7.21 -15.61
C ALA A 208 -1.78 -8.61 -15.21
#